data_feecf0105c9f23532f09b350ee805fd7
#
_entry.id   feecf0105c9f23532f09b350ee805fd7
#
_cell.length_a   1.000
_cell.length_b   1.000
_cell.length_c   1.000
_cell.angle_alpha   90.00
_cell.angle_beta   90.00
_cell.angle_gamma   90.00
#
_symmetry.space_group_name_H-M   'P 1'
#
loop_
_entity.id
_entity.type
_entity.pdbx_description
1 polymer ?
#
loop_
_entity_poly.entity_id
_entity_poly.type
_entity_poly.pdbx_seq_one_letter_code
_entity_poly.pdbx_strand_id
1 'polypeptide(L)'
;MAHEIGHHVQTLLGTTQQVDKLRRSGQYSEAEMNRVSVATELQADFYAGLWAKQTNNRENFLEPGDIESAMEAAAAVGDDNIQKRSAGYVNQEAFTHGSSRQRVEWFMKGYNSGDIKQGNTFDQLLRR
;
A
#
# COMPACT_ATOMS: atom_id res chain seq x y z
N MET A 1 -0.89 11.51 4.40
CA MET A 1 -0.46 12.42 3.30
C MET A 1 0.45 11.72 2.30
N ALA A 2 1.53 11.07 2.73
CA ALA A 2 2.44 10.38 1.82
C ALA A 2 1.75 9.27 1.02
N HIS A 3 0.80 8.55 1.63
CA HIS A 3 -0.01 7.54 0.96
C HIS A 3 -0.81 8.13 -0.21
N GLU A 4 -1.33 9.33 -0.04
CA GLU A 4 -2.06 10.05 -1.11
C GLU A 4 -1.14 10.37 -2.29
N ILE A 5 0.12 10.71 -2.01
CA ILE A 5 1.13 10.91 -3.04
C ILE A 5 1.36 9.60 -3.80
N GLY A 6 1.35 8.47 -3.10
CA GLY A 6 1.46 7.15 -3.71
C GLY A 6 0.34 6.89 -4.72
N HIS A 7 -0.90 7.19 -4.37
CA HIS A 7 -2.02 7.07 -5.30
C HIS A 7 -1.89 8.01 -6.49
N HIS A 8 -1.37 9.22 -6.28
CA HIS A 8 -1.14 10.16 -7.37
C HIS A 8 -0.12 9.59 -8.37
N VAL A 9 0.96 8.99 -7.87
CA VAL A 9 1.96 8.32 -8.72
C VAL A 9 1.31 7.20 -9.53
N GLN A 10 0.45 6.39 -8.91
CA GLN A 10 -0.27 5.33 -9.61
C GLN A 10 -1.13 5.88 -10.75
N THR A 11 -1.78 7.01 -10.54
CA THR A 11 -2.56 7.67 -11.58
C THR A 11 -1.66 8.11 -12.74
N LEU A 12 -0.52 8.72 -12.43
CA LEU A 12 0.42 9.18 -13.46
C LEU A 12 1.02 8.03 -14.27
N LEU A 13 1.25 6.88 -13.65
CA LEU A 13 1.83 5.70 -14.32
C LEU A 13 0.78 4.86 -15.06
N GLY A 14 -0.51 5.19 -14.95
CA GLY A 14 -1.58 4.44 -15.60
C GLY A 14 -2.10 3.24 -14.82
N THR A 15 -1.58 2.99 -13.63
CA THR A 15 -1.99 1.86 -12.79
C THR A 15 -3.45 1.98 -12.36
N THR A 16 -3.87 3.17 -11.94
CA THR A 16 -5.25 3.43 -11.51
C THR A 16 -6.23 3.11 -12.62
N GLN A 17 -5.93 3.53 -13.85
CA GLN A 17 -6.77 3.29 -15.01
C GLN A 17 -6.86 1.81 -15.36
N GLN A 18 -5.76 1.06 -15.22
CA GLN A 18 -5.76 -0.38 -15.44
C GLN A 18 -6.62 -1.12 -14.42
N VAL A 19 -6.53 -0.74 -13.15
CA VAL A 19 -7.34 -1.32 -12.08
C VAL A 19 -8.82 -1.03 -12.31
N ASP A 20 -9.18 0.19 -12.68
CA ASP A 20 -10.56 0.56 -12.99
C ASP A 20 -11.10 -0.25 -14.16
N LYS A 21 -10.28 -0.50 -15.18
CA LYS A 21 -10.66 -1.31 -16.32
C LYS A 21 -10.96 -2.76 -15.91
N LEU A 22 -10.13 -3.35 -15.06
CA LEU A 22 -10.37 -4.69 -14.52
C LEU A 22 -11.69 -4.75 -13.74
N ARG A 23 -11.94 -3.75 -12.91
CA ARG A 23 -13.15 -3.69 -12.09
C ARG A 23 -14.41 -3.58 -12.97
N ARG A 24 -14.36 -2.75 -14.01
CA ARG A 24 -15.49 -2.55 -14.92
C ARG A 24 -15.76 -3.75 -15.84
N SER A 25 -14.76 -4.60 -16.05
CA SER A 25 -14.92 -5.78 -16.92
C SER A 25 -15.92 -6.79 -16.35
N GLY A 26 -16.07 -6.84 -15.02
CA GLY A 26 -16.98 -7.80 -14.36
C GLY A 26 -16.53 -9.25 -14.45
N GLN A 27 -15.29 -9.51 -14.89
CA GLN A 27 -14.78 -10.88 -15.12
C GLN A 27 -14.16 -11.50 -13.87
N TYR A 28 -14.01 -10.73 -12.79
CA TYR A 28 -13.32 -11.17 -11.58
C TYR A 28 -14.27 -11.23 -10.40
N SER A 29 -14.08 -12.22 -9.54
CA SER A 29 -14.87 -12.37 -8.31
C SER A 29 -14.56 -11.21 -7.33
N GLU A 30 -15.45 -11.04 -6.34
CA GLU A 30 -15.22 -10.06 -5.28
C GLU A 30 -13.91 -10.30 -4.56
N ALA A 31 -13.60 -11.57 -4.23
CA ALA A 31 -12.34 -11.93 -3.57
C ALA A 31 -11.12 -11.56 -4.43
N GLU A 32 -11.21 -11.80 -5.75
CA GLU A 32 -10.13 -11.44 -6.68
C GLU A 32 -9.94 -9.93 -6.75
N MET A 33 -11.04 -9.17 -6.83
CA MET A 33 -10.96 -7.71 -6.86
C MET A 33 -10.48 -7.13 -5.53
N ASN A 34 -10.79 -7.78 -4.41
CA ASN A 34 -10.24 -7.38 -3.12
C ASN A 34 -8.72 -7.53 -3.08
N ARG A 35 -8.18 -8.61 -3.65
CA ARG A 35 -6.72 -8.78 -3.76
C ARG A 35 -6.09 -7.71 -4.65
N VAL A 36 -6.75 -7.34 -5.74
CA VAL A 36 -6.30 -6.23 -6.59
C VAL A 36 -6.29 -4.92 -5.81
N SER A 37 -7.32 -4.67 -5.01
CA SER A 37 -7.39 -3.49 -4.13
C SER A 37 -6.25 -3.47 -3.13
N VAL A 38 -5.98 -4.59 -2.48
CA VAL A 38 -4.84 -4.71 -1.54
C VAL A 38 -3.53 -4.39 -2.26
N ALA A 39 -3.30 -4.97 -3.43
CA ALA A 39 -2.08 -4.72 -4.20
C ALA A 39 -1.93 -3.23 -4.56
N THR A 40 -3.03 -2.58 -4.93
CA THR A 40 -3.06 -1.14 -5.25
C THR A 40 -2.68 -0.31 -4.03
N GLU A 41 -3.26 -0.63 -2.87
CA GLU A 41 -2.98 0.12 -1.64
C GLU A 41 -1.55 -0.10 -1.14
N LEU A 42 -1.06 -1.33 -1.21
CA LEU A 42 0.31 -1.62 -0.78
C LEU A 42 1.34 -0.97 -1.71
N GLN A 43 1.04 -0.87 -3.00
CA GLN A 43 1.90 -0.12 -3.92
C GLN A 43 1.92 1.37 -3.57
N ALA A 44 0.78 1.94 -3.17
CA ALA A 44 0.74 3.32 -2.70
C ALA A 44 1.59 3.51 -1.44
N ASP A 45 1.56 2.54 -0.51
CA ASP A 45 2.44 2.57 0.67
C ASP A 45 3.91 2.51 0.27
N PHE A 46 4.25 1.67 -0.71
CA PHE A 46 5.60 1.58 -1.25
C PHE A 46 6.06 2.93 -1.82
N TYR A 47 5.25 3.56 -2.66
CA TYR A 47 5.59 4.86 -3.23
C TYR A 47 5.68 5.94 -2.16
N ALA A 48 4.87 5.86 -1.11
CA ALA A 48 4.96 6.77 0.02
C ALA A 48 6.32 6.66 0.72
N GLY A 49 6.79 5.43 0.94
CA GLY A 49 8.12 5.18 1.52
C GLY A 49 9.24 5.68 0.62
N LEU A 50 9.13 5.41 -0.67
CA LEU A 50 10.09 5.87 -1.67
C LEU A 50 10.18 7.40 -1.70
N TRP A 51 9.02 8.08 -1.71
CA TRP A 51 8.95 9.54 -1.67
C TRP A 51 9.58 10.09 -0.39
N ALA A 52 9.28 9.49 0.76
CA ALA A 52 9.82 9.92 2.04
C ALA A 52 11.35 9.83 2.05
N LYS A 53 11.90 8.74 1.50
CA LYS A 53 13.36 8.56 1.41
C LYS A 53 14.00 9.59 0.50
N GLN A 54 13.45 9.80 -0.68
CA GLN A 54 14.01 10.74 -1.65
C GLN A 54 13.92 12.18 -1.14
N THR A 55 12.81 12.56 -0.53
CA THR A 55 12.64 13.90 0.02
C THR A 55 13.60 14.12 1.18
N ASN A 56 13.77 13.13 2.06
CA ASN A 56 14.72 13.22 3.17
C ASN A 56 16.16 13.35 2.68
N ASN A 57 16.53 12.62 1.62
CA ASN A 57 17.86 12.72 1.04
C ASN A 57 18.16 14.12 0.50
N ARG A 58 17.16 14.81 -0.07
CA ARG A 58 17.34 16.15 -0.61
C ARG A 58 17.29 17.23 0.47
N GLU A 59 16.35 17.13 1.40
CA GLU A 59 16.02 18.23 2.31
C GLU A 59 16.32 17.92 3.77
N ASN A 60 16.65 16.66 4.07
CA ASN A 60 16.97 16.18 5.42
C ASN A 60 15.91 16.65 6.45
N PHE A 61 14.62 16.50 6.10
CA PHE A 61 13.53 17.05 6.91
C PHE A 61 12.95 16.05 7.93
N LEU A 62 13.25 14.76 7.79
CA LEU A 62 12.75 13.75 8.74
C LEU A 62 13.54 13.81 10.04
N GLU A 63 12.81 13.85 11.14
CA GLU A 63 13.38 13.82 12.48
C GLU A 63 13.43 12.40 13.01
N PRO A 64 14.29 12.10 14.02
CA PRO A 64 14.27 10.80 14.67
C PRO A 64 12.86 10.48 15.18
N GLY A 65 12.39 9.28 14.89
CA GLY A 65 11.07 8.83 15.29
C GLY A 65 9.96 9.05 14.25
N ASP A 66 10.20 9.84 13.21
CA ASP A 66 9.17 10.08 12.18
C ASP A 66 8.82 8.80 11.43
N ILE A 67 9.80 7.96 11.13
CA ILE A 67 9.57 6.68 10.44
C ILE A 67 8.78 5.72 11.34
N GLU A 68 9.14 5.64 12.61
CA GLU A 68 8.43 4.81 13.59
C GLU A 68 6.97 5.27 13.74
N SER A 69 6.76 6.59 13.78
CA SER A 69 5.39 7.15 13.84
C SER A 69 4.58 6.80 12.59
N ALA A 70 5.21 6.86 11.41
CA ALA A 70 4.55 6.49 10.16
C ALA A 70 4.18 5.01 10.14
N MET A 71 5.08 4.14 10.64
CA MET A 71 4.81 2.70 10.73
C MET A 71 3.67 2.40 11.70
N GLU A 72 3.63 3.08 12.85
CA GLU A 72 2.54 2.92 13.82
C GLU A 72 1.21 3.36 13.21
N ALA A 73 1.19 4.46 12.48
CA ALA A 73 -0.02 4.94 11.81
C ALA A 73 -0.50 3.94 10.74
N ALA A 74 0.43 3.41 9.95
CA ALA A 74 0.10 2.40 8.93
C ALA A 74 -0.46 1.12 9.58
N ALA A 75 0.14 0.67 10.67
CA ALA A 75 -0.33 -0.51 11.39
C ALA A 75 -1.74 -0.29 11.97
N ALA A 76 -2.02 0.90 12.50
CA ALA A 76 -3.32 1.19 13.11
C ALA A 76 -4.47 1.11 12.09
N VAL A 77 -4.21 1.42 10.82
CA VAL A 77 -5.23 1.41 9.77
C VAL A 77 -5.16 0.18 8.87
N GLY A 78 -4.40 -0.84 9.24
CA GLY A 78 -4.42 -2.11 8.54
C GLY A 78 -5.77 -2.83 8.73
N ASP A 79 -6.19 -3.58 7.71
CA ASP A 79 -7.50 -4.25 7.70
C ASP A 79 -7.69 -5.21 8.88
N ASP A 80 -6.66 -5.91 9.30
CA ASP A 80 -6.71 -6.82 10.44
C ASP A 80 -7.05 -6.10 11.74
N ASN A 81 -6.43 -4.95 12.00
CA ASN A 81 -6.72 -4.16 13.20
C ASN A 81 -8.11 -3.54 13.15
N ILE A 82 -8.53 -3.05 11.98
CA ILE A 82 -9.87 -2.50 11.80
C ILE A 82 -10.92 -3.59 12.03
N GLN A 83 -10.73 -4.78 11.45
CA GLN A 83 -11.66 -5.90 11.62
C GLN A 83 -11.74 -6.37 13.06
N LYS A 84 -10.61 -6.46 13.76
CA LYS A 84 -10.60 -6.84 15.18
C LYS A 84 -11.40 -5.87 16.04
N ARG A 85 -11.29 -4.57 15.78
CA ARG A 85 -12.01 -3.55 16.52
C ARG A 85 -13.51 -3.54 16.25
N SER A 86 -13.91 -3.85 15.02
CA SER A 86 -15.31 -3.76 14.62
C SER A 86 -16.04 -5.10 14.70
N ALA A 87 -15.40 -6.21 14.31
CA ALA A 87 -16.04 -7.52 14.21
C ALA A 87 -15.48 -8.55 15.19
N GLY A 88 -14.34 -8.29 15.83
CA GLY A 88 -13.72 -9.18 16.79
C GLY A 88 -12.94 -10.33 16.16
N TYR A 89 -12.89 -10.46 14.85
CA TYR A 89 -12.13 -11.50 14.15
C TYR A 89 -11.59 -10.96 12.82
N VAL A 90 -10.62 -11.71 12.24
CA VAL A 90 -9.97 -11.32 11.00
C VAL A 90 -10.42 -12.24 9.86
N ASN A 91 -10.82 -11.63 8.74
CA ASN A 91 -11.14 -12.31 7.48
C ASN A 91 -10.31 -11.71 6.36
N GLN A 92 -9.24 -12.41 5.94
CA GLN A 92 -8.32 -11.89 4.92
C GLN A 92 -8.97 -11.71 3.56
N GLU A 93 -9.95 -12.53 3.20
CA GLU A 93 -10.62 -12.41 1.89
C GLU A 93 -11.39 -11.11 1.75
N ALA A 94 -11.77 -10.49 2.86
CA ALA A 94 -12.46 -9.20 2.87
C ALA A 94 -11.50 -8.00 2.91
N PHE A 95 -10.19 -8.22 2.92
CA PHE A 95 -9.22 -7.12 2.94
C PHE A 95 -9.27 -6.34 1.62
N THR A 96 -9.27 -5.02 1.73
CA THR A 96 -9.20 -4.10 0.59
C THR A 96 -7.99 -3.17 0.65
N HIS A 97 -7.31 -3.07 1.80
CA HIS A 97 -6.16 -2.18 2.02
C HIS A 97 -4.90 -2.92 2.45
N GLY A 98 -5.03 -4.17 2.88
CA GLY A 98 -3.92 -4.97 3.37
C GLY A 98 -3.82 -5.00 4.88
N SER A 99 -3.10 -5.99 5.40
CA SER A 99 -2.87 -6.11 6.83
C SER A 99 -1.90 -5.04 7.32
N SER A 100 -1.89 -4.81 8.63
CA SER A 100 -0.93 -3.91 9.28
C SER A 100 0.50 -4.24 8.91
N ARG A 101 0.84 -5.54 8.96
CA ARG A 101 2.18 -6.01 8.64
C ARG A 101 2.54 -5.75 7.18
N GLN A 102 1.64 -6.04 6.25
CA GLN A 102 1.85 -5.79 4.82
C GLN A 102 2.08 -4.32 4.56
N ARG A 103 1.28 -3.44 5.15
CA ARG A 103 1.41 -2.00 4.94
C ARG A 103 2.74 -1.47 5.44
N VAL A 104 3.18 -1.91 6.62
CA VAL A 104 4.48 -1.53 7.17
C VAL A 104 5.62 -2.06 6.30
N GLU A 105 5.57 -3.33 5.89
CA GLU A 105 6.61 -3.95 5.07
C GLU A 105 6.78 -3.23 3.73
N TRP A 106 5.68 -2.90 3.05
CA TRP A 106 5.77 -2.24 1.75
C TRP A 106 6.24 -0.79 1.86
N PHE A 107 5.79 -0.07 2.88
CA PHE A 107 6.31 1.28 3.15
C PHE A 107 7.83 1.23 3.37
N MET A 108 8.28 0.33 4.23
CA MET A 108 9.71 0.21 4.53
C MET A 108 10.52 -0.28 3.33
N LYS A 109 9.95 -1.13 2.50
CA LYS A 109 10.61 -1.56 1.26
C LYS A 109 10.83 -0.36 0.33
N GLY A 110 9.86 0.52 0.19
CA GLY A 110 10.02 1.75 -0.58
C GLY A 110 11.09 2.65 0.03
N TYR A 111 11.03 2.85 1.33
CA TYR A 111 11.99 3.71 2.04
C TYR A 111 13.43 3.18 1.95
N ASN A 112 13.61 1.87 2.15
CA ASN A 112 14.94 1.27 2.20
C ASN A 112 15.53 1.01 0.82
N SER A 113 14.72 0.62 -0.17
CA SER A 113 15.23 0.29 -1.51
C SER A 113 15.58 1.52 -2.33
N GLY A 114 14.78 2.57 -2.23
CA GLY A 114 14.92 3.75 -3.08
C GLY A 114 14.74 3.45 -4.57
N ASP A 115 14.18 2.31 -4.92
CA ASP A 115 14.09 1.83 -6.31
C ASP A 115 12.63 1.59 -6.69
N ILE A 116 12.09 2.46 -7.55
CA ILE A 116 10.71 2.41 -8.01
C ILE A 116 10.33 1.06 -8.64
N LYS A 117 11.29 0.35 -9.22
CA LYS A 117 11.06 -0.93 -9.89
C LYS A 117 10.68 -2.05 -8.91
N GLN A 118 10.95 -1.89 -7.62
CA GLN A 118 10.63 -2.89 -6.63
C GLN A 118 9.19 -2.79 -6.10
N GLY A 119 8.40 -1.86 -6.62
CA GLY A 119 7.04 -1.61 -6.17
C GLY A 119 5.95 -2.39 -6.89
N ASN A 120 6.28 -3.49 -7.57
CA ASN A 120 5.26 -4.28 -8.28
C ASN A 120 4.56 -5.23 -7.30
N THR A 121 3.64 -4.69 -6.53
CA THR A 121 2.83 -5.46 -5.59
C THR A 121 1.90 -6.43 -6.29
N PHE A 122 1.44 -6.11 -7.49
CA PHE A 122 0.53 -6.94 -8.27
C PHE A 122 1.19 -8.27 -8.62
N ASP A 123 2.44 -8.23 -9.05
CA ASP A 123 3.18 -9.42 -9.42
C ASP A 123 3.38 -10.36 -8.22
N GLN A 124 3.69 -9.80 -7.05
CA GLN A 124 3.95 -10.60 -5.85
C GLN A 124 2.67 -11.13 -5.20
N LEU A 125 1.60 -10.33 -5.18
CA LEU A 125 0.39 -10.67 -4.43
C LEU A 125 -0.64 -11.43 -5.26
N LEU A 126 -0.59 -11.33 -6.59
CA LEU A 126 -1.53 -11.99 -7.48
C LEU A 126 -0.98 -13.27 -8.10
N ARG A 127 0.29 -13.58 -7.90
CA ARG A 127 0.87 -14.85 -8.29
C ARG A 127 0.32 -15.97 -7.45
N ARG A 128 0.09 -17.08 -8.09
CA ARG A 128 -0.32 -18.32 -7.43
C ARG A 128 0.83 -19.31 -7.41
#